data_0ee9c7575d56d4242f3e06d93b6d3b4d
#
_entry.id   0ee9c7575d56d4242f3e06d93b6d3b4d
#
_cell.length_a   1.000
_cell.length_b   1.000
_cell.length_c   1.000
_cell.angle_alpha   90.00
_cell.angle_beta   90.00
_cell.angle_gamma   90.00
#
_symmetry.space_group_name_H-M   'P 1'
#
loop_
_entity.id
_entity.type
_entity.pdbx_description
1 polymer ?
#
loop_
_entity_poly.entity_id
_entity_poly.type
_entity_poly.pdbx_seq_one_letter_code
_entity_poly.pdbx_strand_id
1 'polypeptide(L)'
;DPKFRGIFPLDNYHISRSLGRRIRQENYEIRINSAFPDVMQACAERSETWINTRIFNLYCELARLGHAHSLEVWQKGRMAGGVYGLTIGAAFFGESMFSRQTDGSKIALAYLIHRLKHTGFKLFDTQFITPHLQSLGAVEISRADYHQKLRHALRNNGDFLNRDYSVDASDIAQRKTQTS
;
A
#
# COMPACT_ATOMS: atom_id res chain seq x y z
N ASP A 1 -19.83 10.45 4.16
CA ASP A 1 -19.34 10.45 2.78
C ASP A 1 -18.77 11.83 2.45
N PRO A 2 -17.43 11.98 2.52
CA PRO A 2 -16.77 13.28 2.36
C PRO A 2 -16.90 13.83 0.95
N LYS A 3 -16.74 15.16 0.79
CA LYS A 3 -16.80 15.83 -0.53
C LYS A 3 -15.64 15.42 -1.43
N PHE A 4 -14.49 15.11 -0.82
CA PHE A 4 -13.26 14.70 -1.50
C PHE A 4 -12.71 13.42 -0.87
N ARG A 5 -12.01 12.61 -1.66
CA ARG A 5 -11.40 11.37 -1.24
C ARG A 5 -9.96 11.25 -1.77
N GLY A 6 -9.05 10.80 -0.92
CA GLY A 6 -7.66 10.55 -1.30
C GLY A 6 -7.51 9.21 -1.99
N ILE A 7 -6.79 9.18 -3.10
CA ILE A 7 -6.42 7.96 -3.81
C ILE A 7 -4.95 7.99 -4.26
N PHE A 8 -4.35 6.82 -4.47
CA PHE A 8 -3.15 6.69 -5.29
C PHE A 8 -3.55 6.29 -6.71
N PRO A 9 -3.27 7.14 -7.72
CA PRO A 9 -3.27 6.69 -9.11
C PRO A 9 -2.19 5.62 -9.28
N LEU A 10 -2.58 4.40 -9.72
CA LEU A 10 -1.66 3.26 -9.81
C LEU A 10 -0.50 3.48 -10.81
N ASP A 11 -0.60 4.51 -11.66
CA ASP A 11 0.41 4.87 -12.64
C ASP A 11 1.29 6.05 -12.21
N ASN A 12 1.00 6.71 -11.09
CA ASN A 12 1.61 7.99 -10.72
C ASN A 12 2.29 7.98 -9.34
N TYR A 13 2.97 6.90 -8.98
CA TYR A 13 3.77 6.89 -7.75
C TYR A 13 5.11 7.60 -7.96
N HIS A 14 5.38 8.60 -7.12
CA HIS A 14 6.62 9.36 -7.21
C HIS A 14 7.76 8.70 -6.42
N ILE A 15 8.80 8.28 -7.12
CA ILE A 15 10.03 7.73 -6.51
C ILE A 15 11.15 8.78 -6.60
N SER A 16 11.56 9.35 -5.46
CA SER A 16 12.69 10.29 -5.40
C SER A 16 14.01 9.59 -5.79
N ARG A 17 15.03 10.35 -6.20
CA ARG A 17 16.35 9.77 -6.55
C ARG A 17 16.96 8.97 -5.41
N SER A 18 16.82 9.46 -4.18
CA SER A 18 17.31 8.77 -2.98
C SER A 18 16.56 7.46 -2.72
N LEU A 19 15.23 7.48 -2.82
CA LEU A 19 14.41 6.28 -2.69
C LEU A 19 14.74 5.24 -3.77
N GLY A 20 14.87 5.66 -5.05
CA GLY A 20 15.23 4.77 -6.15
C GLY A 20 16.61 4.14 -5.97
N ARG A 21 17.59 4.88 -5.42
CA ARG A 21 18.90 4.31 -5.06
C ARG A 21 18.76 3.24 -3.99
N ARG A 22 17.98 3.51 -2.93
CA ARG A 22 17.74 2.58 -1.83
C ARG A 22 17.02 1.31 -2.28
N ILE A 23 16.04 1.45 -3.17
CA ILE A 23 15.34 0.31 -3.77
C ILE A 23 16.31 -0.60 -4.53
N ARG A 24 17.20 -0.03 -5.35
CA ARG A 24 18.19 -0.81 -6.12
C ARG A 24 19.29 -1.47 -5.26
N GLN A 25 19.48 -1.05 -4.02
CA GLN A 25 20.45 -1.70 -3.12
C GLN A 25 20.01 -3.11 -2.68
N GLU A 26 18.72 -3.41 -2.79
CA GLU A 26 18.13 -4.74 -2.50
C GLU A 26 18.61 -5.38 -1.18
N ASN A 27 18.92 -4.56 -0.19
CA ASN A 27 19.35 -5.03 1.13
C ASN A 27 18.17 -5.33 2.07
N TYR A 28 17.04 -5.69 1.49
CA TYR A 28 15.77 -6.01 2.16
C TYR A 28 15.03 -7.10 1.40
N GLU A 29 14.07 -7.72 2.07
CA GLU A 29 13.14 -8.68 1.50
C GLU A 29 11.73 -8.09 1.54
N ILE A 30 10.95 -8.35 0.49
CA ILE A 30 9.52 -8.06 0.45
C ILE A 30 8.76 -9.35 0.78
N ARG A 31 7.89 -9.27 1.78
CA ARG A 31 7.00 -10.37 2.15
C ARG A 31 5.56 -9.93 2.11
N ILE A 32 4.67 -10.88 1.84
CA ILE A 32 3.23 -10.67 1.76
C ILE A 32 2.56 -11.53 2.81
N ASN A 33 1.74 -10.93 3.66
CA ASN A 33 0.94 -11.61 4.68
C ASN A 33 1.75 -12.52 5.62
N SER A 34 3.05 -12.29 5.76
CA SER A 34 3.90 -13.15 6.58
C SER A 34 3.79 -12.82 8.07
N ALA A 35 3.43 -11.58 8.40
CA ALA A 35 3.34 -11.07 9.76
C ALA A 35 2.26 -9.98 9.88
N PHE A 36 1.06 -10.22 9.36
CA PHE A 36 -0.04 -9.24 9.35
C PHE A 36 -0.35 -8.65 10.74
N PRO A 37 -0.47 -9.46 11.83
CA PRO A 37 -0.68 -8.91 13.17
C PRO A 37 0.44 -7.97 13.63
N ASP A 38 1.71 -8.29 13.31
CA ASP A 38 2.85 -7.47 13.68
C ASP A 38 2.88 -6.14 12.91
N VAL A 39 2.43 -6.13 11.65
CA VAL A 39 2.24 -4.90 10.87
C VAL A 39 1.20 -4.00 11.52
N MET A 40 0.05 -4.57 11.91
CA MET A 40 -0.99 -3.81 12.62
C MET A 40 -0.48 -3.28 13.95
N GLN A 41 0.21 -4.11 14.74
CA GLN A 41 0.78 -3.70 16.01
C GLN A 41 1.77 -2.55 15.82
N ALA A 42 2.67 -2.62 14.83
CA ALA A 42 3.61 -1.55 14.52
C ALA A 42 2.91 -0.26 14.06
N CYS A 43 1.78 -0.36 13.36
CA CYS A 43 0.95 0.80 13.02
C CYS A 43 0.24 1.41 14.23
N ALA A 44 -0.05 0.60 15.26
CA ALA A 44 -0.68 1.04 16.51
C ALA A 44 0.29 1.68 17.51
N GLU A 45 1.60 1.55 17.33
CA GLU A 45 2.64 2.12 18.21
C GLU A 45 2.74 3.68 18.17
N ARG A 46 1.79 4.35 17.53
CA ARG A 46 1.72 5.82 17.48
C ARG A 46 1.05 6.38 18.74
N SER A 47 1.42 7.61 19.12
CA SER A 47 0.80 8.33 20.23
C SER A 47 -0.71 8.50 20.10
N GLU A 48 -1.20 8.64 18.86
CA GLU A 48 -2.62 8.68 18.53
C GLU A 48 -2.93 7.53 17.56
N THR A 49 -3.64 6.53 18.04
CA THR A 49 -4.07 5.39 17.23
C THR A 49 -5.57 5.13 17.40
N TRP A 50 -6.23 4.83 16.29
CA TRP A 50 -7.61 4.36 16.28
C TRP A 50 -7.69 2.82 16.43
N ILE A 51 -6.55 2.13 16.37
CA ILE A 51 -6.46 0.67 16.46
C ILE A 51 -6.59 0.25 17.94
N ASN A 52 -7.75 -0.23 18.31
CA ASN A 52 -8.01 -0.86 19.60
C ASN A 52 -8.09 -2.38 19.46
N THR A 53 -8.18 -3.11 20.57
CA THR A 53 -8.22 -4.58 20.59
C THR A 53 -9.33 -5.17 19.71
N ARG A 54 -10.51 -4.56 19.71
CA ARG A 54 -11.64 -5.03 18.87
C ARG A 54 -11.34 -4.89 17.40
N ILE A 55 -10.82 -3.74 16.99
CA ILE A 55 -10.42 -3.47 15.59
C ILE A 55 -9.28 -4.38 15.18
N PHE A 56 -8.27 -4.54 16.04
CA PHE A 56 -7.17 -5.45 15.80
C PHE A 56 -7.63 -6.87 15.51
N ASN A 57 -8.49 -7.43 16.38
CA ASN A 57 -9.01 -8.79 16.20
C ASN A 57 -9.86 -8.93 14.93
N LEU A 58 -10.69 -7.92 14.60
CA LEU A 58 -11.49 -7.91 13.38
C LEU A 58 -10.61 -7.95 12.12
N TYR A 59 -9.56 -7.13 12.06
CA TYR A 59 -8.68 -7.11 10.90
C TYR A 59 -7.82 -8.37 10.78
N CYS A 60 -7.40 -8.96 11.89
CA CYS A 60 -6.74 -10.27 11.89
C CYS A 60 -7.66 -11.37 11.34
N GLU A 61 -8.96 -11.33 11.68
CA GLU A 61 -9.94 -12.26 11.12
C GLU A 61 -10.16 -12.01 9.62
N LEU A 62 -10.27 -10.75 9.19
CA LEU A 62 -10.34 -10.41 7.76
C LEU A 62 -9.11 -10.89 6.99
N ALA A 63 -7.92 -10.81 7.59
CA ALA A 63 -6.71 -11.34 6.99
C ALA A 63 -6.75 -12.87 6.85
N ARG A 64 -7.22 -13.58 7.89
CA ARG A 64 -7.42 -15.02 7.86
C ARG A 64 -8.41 -15.46 6.78
N LEU A 65 -9.44 -14.64 6.52
CA LEU A 65 -10.44 -14.85 5.47
C LEU A 65 -9.97 -14.40 4.06
N GLY A 66 -8.79 -13.79 3.94
CA GLY A 66 -8.24 -13.34 2.67
C GLY A 66 -8.78 -11.99 2.17
N HIS A 67 -9.37 -11.19 3.07
CA HIS A 67 -9.90 -9.86 2.75
C HIS A 67 -8.99 -8.71 3.21
N ALA A 68 -8.06 -8.97 4.13
CA ALA A 68 -7.04 -8.02 4.54
C ALA A 68 -5.66 -8.54 4.21
N HIS A 69 -4.77 -7.64 3.80
CA HIS A 69 -3.43 -7.99 3.35
C HIS A 69 -2.40 -7.01 3.89
N SER A 70 -1.20 -7.52 4.13
CA SER A 70 -0.01 -6.74 4.43
C SER A 70 1.06 -6.93 3.36
N LEU A 71 1.86 -5.88 3.16
CA LEU A 71 3.13 -5.93 2.46
C LEU A 71 4.21 -5.41 3.39
N GLU A 72 5.24 -6.21 3.59
CA GLU A 72 6.26 -6.05 4.60
C GLU A 72 7.64 -5.89 3.98
N VAL A 73 8.43 -4.98 4.53
CA VAL A 73 9.83 -4.79 4.18
C VAL A 73 10.67 -5.31 5.34
N TRP A 74 11.46 -6.34 5.09
CA TRP A 74 12.31 -6.98 6.08
C TRP A 74 13.78 -6.69 5.79
N GLN A 75 14.54 -6.33 6.82
CA GLN A 75 15.97 -6.07 6.72
C GLN A 75 16.70 -6.73 7.89
N LYS A 76 17.68 -7.56 7.60
CA LYS A 76 18.46 -8.30 8.62
C LYS A 76 17.57 -9.04 9.63
N GLY A 77 16.52 -9.70 9.16
CA GLY A 77 15.58 -10.47 9.97
C GLY A 77 14.62 -9.62 10.83
N ARG A 78 14.57 -8.28 10.64
CA ARG A 78 13.67 -7.38 11.35
C ARG A 78 12.78 -6.63 10.37
N MET A 79 11.54 -6.38 10.75
CA MET A 79 10.60 -5.62 9.95
C MET A 79 10.99 -4.12 9.96
N ALA A 80 11.41 -3.62 8.82
CA ALA A 80 11.87 -2.26 8.60
C ALA A 80 10.72 -1.28 8.30
N GLY A 81 9.64 -1.78 7.73
CA GLY A 81 8.43 -1.03 7.43
C GLY A 81 7.36 -1.94 6.86
N GLY A 82 6.17 -1.41 6.72
CA GLY A 82 5.05 -2.16 6.16
C GLY A 82 3.82 -1.30 5.95
N VAL A 83 2.88 -1.88 5.23
CA VAL A 83 1.57 -1.30 4.92
C VAL A 83 0.53 -2.42 4.98
N TYR A 84 -0.68 -2.10 5.43
CA TYR A 84 -1.80 -3.02 5.35
C TYR A 84 -3.07 -2.34 4.86
N GLY A 85 -4.00 -3.15 4.37
CA GLY A 85 -5.28 -2.69 3.90
C GLY A 85 -6.25 -3.83 3.59
N LEU A 86 -7.41 -3.46 3.08
CA LEU A 86 -8.50 -4.37 2.70
C LEU A 86 -8.64 -4.46 1.19
N THR A 87 -9.13 -5.60 0.71
CA THR A 87 -9.49 -5.79 -0.69
C THR A 87 -10.98 -6.09 -0.84
N ILE A 88 -11.65 -5.41 -1.79
CA ILE A 88 -13.02 -5.70 -2.20
C ILE A 88 -13.08 -5.56 -3.72
N GLY A 89 -13.32 -6.65 -4.42
CA GLY A 89 -13.21 -6.68 -5.87
C GLY A 89 -11.81 -6.26 -6.32
N ALA A 90 -11.69 -5.29 -7.21
CA ALA A 90 -10.43 -4.71 -7.63
C ALA A 90 -10.11 -3.37 -6.93
N ALA A 91 -10.68 -3.12 -5.75
CA ALA A 91 -10.33 -1.98 -4.90
C ALA A 91 -9.44 -2.45 -3.74
N PHE A 92 -8.37 -1.71 -3.48
CA PHE A 92 -7.55 -1.81 -2.28
C PHE A 92 -7.76 -0.57 -1.41
N PHE A 93 -8.09 -0.77 -0.15
CA PHE A 93 -8.29 0.28 0.84
C PHE A 93 -7.10 0.28 1.80
N GLY A 94 -6.22 1.26 1.63
CA GLY A 94 -5.05 1.42 2.50
C GLY A 94 -5.46 1.96 3.87
N GLU A 95 -5.15 1.21 4.91
CA GLU A 95 -5.54 1.56 6.27
C GLU A 95 -4.44 2.28 7.03
N SER A 96 -3.24 1.72 7.02
CA SER A 96 -2.10 2.34 7.69
C SER A 96 -0.78 1.78 7.18
N MET A 97 0.29 2.51 7.47
CA MET A 97 1.67 2.09 7.20
C MET A 97 2.58 2.58 8.32
N PHE A 98 3.71 1.91 8.51
CA PHE A 98 4.73 2.29 9.48
C PHE A 98 6.14 2.19 8.88
N SER A 99 7.09 2.85 9.53
CA SER A 99 8.50 2.83 9.13
C SER A 99 9.37 2.82 10.38
N ARG A 100 10.07 1.72 10.63
CA ARG A 100 11.09 1.60 11.70
C ARG A 100 12.49 1.90 11.20
N GLN A 101 12.70 1.78 9.89
CA GLN A 101 13.94 2.16 9.21
C GLN A 101 13.65 3.22 8.14
N THR A 102 14.63 4.04 7.81
CA THR A 102 14.49 5.10 6.80
C THR A 102 13.91 4.54 5.50
N ASP A 103 12.85 5.16 5.01
CA ASP A 103 12.11 4.80 3.79
C ASP A 103 11.40 3.44 3.80
N GLY A 104 11.33 2.73 4.94
CA GLY A 104 10.68 1.42 5.03
C GLY A 104 9.23 1.42 4.50
N SER A 105 8.40 2.38 4.94
CA SER A 105 7.03 2.52 4.45
C SER A 105 6.95 2.95 2.98
N LYS A 106 7.90 3.77 2.50
CA LYS A 106 7.93 4.21 1.09
C LYS A 106 8.32 3.06 0.15
N ILE A 107 9.23 2.19 0.58
CA ILE A 107 9.56 0.96 -0.15
C ILE A 107 8.34 0.05 -0.17
N ALA A 108 7.71 -0.20 0.98
CA ALA A 108 6.49 -1.00 1.06
C ALA A 108 5.41 -0.48 0.10
N LEU A 109 5.17 0.84 0.09
CA LEU A 109 4.18 1.47 -0.76
C LEU A 109 4.53 1.36 -2.24
N ALA A 110 5.81 1.50 -2.63
CA ALA A 110 6.25 1.34 -4.00
C ALA A 110 5.95 -0.06 -4.55
N TYR A 111 6.29 -1.09 -3.78
CA TYR A 111 6.01 -2.49 -4.13
C TYR A 111 4.51 -2.80 -4.12
N LEU A 112 3.76 -2.24 -3.16
CA LEU A 112 2.30 -2.40 -3.11
C LEU A 112 1.65 -1.83 -4.37
N ILE A 113 1.96 -0.59 -4.75
CA ILE A 113 1.37 0.06 -5.94
C ILE A 113 1.72 -0.70 -7.21
N HIS A 114 2.96 -1.18 -7.32
CA HIS A 114 3.36 -2.00 -8.45
C HIS A 114 2.56 -3.31 -8.50
N ARG A 115 2.43 -4.00 -7.36
CA ARG A 115 1.62 -5.22 -7.26
C ARG A 115 0.17 -4.96 -7.67
N LEU A 116 -0.48 -3.97 -7.05
CA LEU A 116 -1.87 -3.63 -7.36
C LEU A 116 -2.08 -3.37 -8.85
N LYS A 117 -1.18 -2.61 -9.49
CA LYS A 117 -1.25 -2.32 -10.92
C LYS A 117 -1.21 -3.58 -11.78
N HIS A 118 -0.32 -4.54 -11.46
CA HIS A 118 -0.07 -5.72 -12.29
C HIS A 118 -0.91 -6.94 -11.92
N THR A 119 -1.68 -6.87 -10.82
CA THR A 119 -2.57 -7.95 -10.38
C THR A 119 -4.05 -7.59 -10.49
N GLY A 120 -4.38 -6.67 -11.38
CA GLY A 120 -5.76 -6.38 -11.81
C GLY A 120 -6.53 -5.34 -11.02
N PHE A 121 -5.92 -4.73 -9.97
CA PHE A 121 -6.59 -3.69 -9.21
C PHE A 121 -6.83 -2.42 -10.03
N LYS A 122 -7.91 -1.70 -9.71
CA LYS A 122 -8.38 -0.50 -10.42
C LYS A 122 -8.44 0.73 -9.53
N LEU A 123 -8.45 0.56 -8.22
CA LEU A 123 -8.52 1.64 -7.24
C LEU A 123 -7.61 1.34 -6.05
N PHE A 124 -6.81 2.33 -5.64
CA PHE A 124 -6.14 2.35 -4.35
C PHE A 124 -6.63 3.57 -3.57
N ASP A 125 -7.52 3.33 -2.63
CA ASP A 125 -8.10 4.32 -1.72
C ASP A 125 -7.17 4.56 -0.53
N THR A 126 -6.85 5.81 -0.24
CA THR A 126 -6.07 6.24 0.93
C THR A 126 -6.89 7.03 1.94
N GLN A 127 -8.20 7.14 1.71
CA GLN A 127 -9.17 7.86 2.53
C GLN A 127 -8.91 9.37 2.54
N PHE A 128 -7.80 9.82 3.12
CA PHE A 128 -7.41 11.23 3.24
C PHE A 128 -6.07 11.46 2.56
N ILE A 129 -5.83 12.71 2.17
CA ILE A 129 -4.53 13.17 1.72
C ILE A 129 -3.78 13.82 2.88
N THR A 130 -2.55 13.39 3.07
CA THR A 130 -1.57 14.09 3.91
C THR A 130 -0.48 14.67 3.01
N PRO A 131 0.26 15.70 3.46
CA PRO A 131 1.41 16.23 2.71
C PRO A 131 2.42 15.12 2.33
N HIS A 132 2.60 14.13 3.21
CA HIS A 132 3.44 12.98 2.94
C HIS A 132 2.93 12.13 1.78
N LEU A 133 1.65 11.73 1.79
CA LEU A 133 1.05 10.94 0.71
C LEU A 133 1.03 11.72 -0.61
N GLN A 134 0.75 13.02 -0.55
CA GLN A 134 0.81 13.90 -1.73
C GLN A 134 2.20 13.95 -2.34
N SER A 135 3.26 14.04 -1.53
CA SER A 135 4.64 14.02 -2.01
C SER A 135 5.05 12.71 -2.69
N LEU A 136 4.30 11.64 -2.45
CA LEU A 136 4.47 10.33 -3.06
C LEU A 136 3.57 10.10 -4.29
N GLY A 137 2.73 11.09 -4.65
CA GLY A 137 1.89 11.05 -5.84
C GLY A 137 0.41 10.75 -5.58
N ALA A 138 -0.03 10.68 -4.31
CA ALA A 138 -1.45 10.59 -4.01
C ALA A 138 -2.17 11.90 -4.38
N VAL A 139 -3.41 11.78 -4.80
CA VAL A 139 -4.24 12.90 -5.24
C VAL A 139 -5.60 12.86 -4.56
N GLU A 140 -6.21 14.03 -4.44
CA GLU A 140 -7.59 14.16 -3.98
C GLU A 140 -8.51 14.27 -5.18
N ILE A 141 -9.61 13.53 -5.16
CA ILE A 141 -10.62 13.54 -6.22
C ILE A 141 -12.00 13.85 -5.64
N SER A 142 -12.92 14.30 -6.49
CA SER A 142 -14.30 14.55 -6.09
C SER A 142 -15.00 13.25 -5.66
N ARG A 143 -16.01 13.37 -4.79
CA ARG A 143 -16.86 12.23 -4.40
C ARG A 143 -17.49 11.55 -5.61
N ALA A 144 -17.90 12.32 -6.62
CA ALA A 144 -18.51 11.76 -7.84
C ALA A 144 -17.52 10.88 -8.61
N ASP A 145 -16.28 11.36 -8.83
CA ASP A 145 -15.23 10.62 -9.50
C ASP A 145 -14.82 9.39 -8.68
N TYR A 146 -14.72 9.54 -7.35
CA TYR A 146 -14.45 8.42 -6.46
C TYR A 146 -15.50 7.32 -6.57
N HIS A 147 -16.79 7.64 -6.53
CA HIS A 147 -17.87 6.67 -6.68
C HIS A 147 -17.85 5.98 -8.06
N GLN A 148 -17.49 6.70 -9.11
CA GLN A 148 -17.35 6.10 -10.44
C GLN A 148 -16.21 5.06 -10.45
N LYS A 149 -15.04 5.42 -9.91
CA LYS A 149 -13.88 4.51 -9.81
C LYS A 149 -14.19 3.31 -8.91
N LEU A 150 -14.85 3.54 -7.78
CA LEU A 150 -15.23 2.48 -6.84
C LEU A 150 -16.21 1.48 -7.50
N ARG A 151 -17.27 1.96 -8.15
CA ARG A 151 -18.19 1.08 -8.88
C ARG A 151 -17.49 0.27 -9.97
N HIS A 152 -16.53 0.87 -10.67
CA HIS A 152 -15.73 0.15 -11.65
C HIS A 152 -14.86 -0.91 -10.98
N ALA A 153 -14.17 -0.59 -9.90
CA ALA A 153 -13.34 -1.54 -9.16
C ALA A 153 -14.15 -2.70 -8.57
N LEU A 154 -15.35 -2.44 -8.02
CA LEU A 154 -16.21 -3.48 -7.44
C LEU A 154 -16.78 -4.47 -8.48
N ARG A 155 -16.82 -4.11 -9.76
CA ARG A 155 -17.25 -5.01 -10.86
C ARG A 155 -16.11 -5.83 -11.44
N ASN A 156 -14.89 -5.60 -11.00
CA ASN A 156 -13.69 -6.30 -11.43
C ASN A 156 -13.06 -7.04 -10.24
N ASN A 157 -12.19 -7.99 -10.52
CA ASN A 157 -11.46 -8.73 -9.50
C ASN A 157 -9.97 -8.40 -9.60
N GLY A 158 -9.38 -8.03 -8.45
CA GLY A 158 -7.95 -7.99 -8.25
C GLY A 158 -7.49 -9.27 -7.54
N ASP A 159 -6.33 -9.79 -7.90
CA ASP A 159 -5.73 -10.94 -7.23
C ASP A 159 -4.48 -10.52 -6.47
N PHE A 160 -4.67 -10.14 -5.20
CA PHE A 160 -3.57 -9.68 -4.35
C PHE A 160 -2.49 -10.76 -4.15
N LEU A 161 -2.87 -12.03 -4.12
CA LEU A 161 -1.99 -13.17 -3.87
C LEU A 161 -1.50 -13.85 -5.15
N ASN A 162 -1.67 -13.21 -6.30
CA ASN A 162 -1.24 -13.74 -7.59
C ASN A 162 0.16 -14.34 -7.54
N ARG A 163 0.29 -15.64 -7.81
CA ARG A 163 1.53 -16.40 -7.71
C ARG A 163 2.46 -16.20 -8.90
N ASP A 164 1.90 -15.79 -10.04
CA ASP A 164 2.67 -15.53 -11.26
C ASP A 164 3.27 -14.11 -11.27
N TYR A 165 2.89 -13.28 -10.28
CA TYR A 165 3.44 -11.95 -10.13
C TYR A 165 4.83 -12.02 -9.49
N SER A 166 5.81 -11.55 -10.23
CA SER A 166 7.17 -11.28 -9.78
C SER A 166 7.57 -9.86 -10.16
N VAL A 167 8.52 -9.29 -9.44
CA VAL A 167 9.03 -7.94 -9.72
C VAL A 167 10.45 -7.81 -9.21
N ASP A 168 11.31 -7.20 -10.02
CA ASP A 168 12.66 -6.81 -9.65
C ASP A 168 12.70 -5.38 -9.13
N ALA A 169 13.68 -5.07 -8.28
CA ALA A 169 13.87 -3.71 -7.76
C ALA A 169 14.12 -2.68 -8.86
N SER A 170 14.72 -3.10 -9.99
CA SER A 170 14.92 -2.27 -11.17
C SER A 170 13.59 -1.81 -11.77
N ASP A 171 12.59 -2.68 -11.85
CA ASP A 171 11.26 -2.36 -12.41
C ASP A 171 10.54 -1.32 -11.55
N ILE A 172 10.66 -1.46 -10.22
CA ILE A 172 10.14 -0.47 -9.27
C ILE A 172 10.84 0.88 -9.44
N ALA A 173 12.17 0.87 -9.56
CA ALA A 173 12.99 2.09 -9.61
C ALA A 173 12.93 2.83 -10.96
N GLN A 174 12.58 2.17 -12.07
CA GLN A 174 12.53 2.74 -13.41
C GLN A 174 11.31 3.64 -13.67
N ARG A 175 10.29 3.63 -12.83
CA ARG A 175 9.04 4.40 -13.02
C ARG A 175 9.19 5.94 -13.11
N LYS A 176 10.41 6.45 -13.13
CA LYS A 176 10.71 7.88 -13.14
C LYS A 176 10.85 8.54 -14.52
N THR A 177 10.95 7.78 -15.59
CA THR A 177 11.43 8.32 -16.86
C THR A 177 10.33 8.68 -17.85
N GLN A 178 9.05 8.65 -17.49
CA GLN A 178 7.94 8.93 -18.42
C GLN A 178 7.14 10.20 -18.09
N THR A 179 7.75 11.20 -17.45
CA THR A 179 7.16 12.55 -17.37
C THR A 179 8.24 13.57 -17.65
N SER A 180 8.45 13.82 -18.92
CA SER A 180 8.95 15.10 -19.44
C SER A 180 7.87 15.68 -20.30
#